data_3e95c3d6b796c2c869a4b003b0e2d3ad
#
_entry.id   3e95c3d6b796c2c869a4b003b0e2d3ad
#
_cell.length_a   1.000
_cell.length_b   1.000
_cell.length_c   1.000
_cell.angle_alpha   90.00
_cell.angle_beta   90.00
_cell.angle_gamma   90.00
#
_symmetry.space_group_name_H-M   'P 1'
#
loop_
_entity.id
_entity.type
_entity.pdbx_description
1 polymer ?
#
loop_
_entity_poly.entity_id
_entity_poly.type
_entity_poly.pdbx_seq_one_letter_code
_entity_poly.pdbx_strand_id
1 'polypeptide(L)'
;MEKYSRIKALISLDAIRYNFEQMKKNIKEGTKIIAVIKADAYGHGAVPIARMLEEFDYIWGFAAATAQEALQLRRAGITRPILILGLVFEEYYKELAENDVRMAVCDYETARKFNKAAEEAGKKGLIHLAADTGMTRIGFKDREESLEEIRRIAALPNVEIEVYLLILQEQMNTTAPRQWFS
;
A
#
# COMPACT_ATOMS: atom_id res chain seq x y z
N MET A 1 3.06 -6.23 -37.02
CA MET A 1 1.84 -7.01 -37.36
C MET A 1 0.94 -6.98 -36.15
N GLU A 2 -0.12 -6.17 -36.17
CA GLU A 2 -1.12 -6.14 -35.09
C GLU A 2 -1.81 -7.50 -34.99
N LYS A 3 -1.66 -8.16 -33.80
CA LYS A 3 -2.43 -9.36 -33.53
C LYS A 3 -3.90 -8.94 -33.32
N TYR A 4 -4.75 -9.24 -34.23
CA TYR A 4 -6.19 -9.06 -34.06
C TYR A 4 -6.68 -9.95 -32.93
N SER A 5 -7.09 -9.31 -31.84
CA SER A 5 -7.75 -9.98 -30.72
C SER A 5 -9.26 -9.94 -30.94
N ARG A 6 -9.95 -11.06 -30.68
CA ARG A 6 -11.43 -11.13 -30.80
C ARG A 6 -12.13 -10.22 -29.77
N ILE A 7 -11.45 -9.90 -28.66
CA ILE A 7 -12.01 -9.10 -27.59
C ILE A 7 -10.93 -8.09 -27.16
N LYS A 8 -11.31 -6.82 -27.05
CA LYS A 8 -10.44 -5.74 -26.54
C LYS A 8 -11.15 -5.01 -25.40
N ALA A 9 -10.44 -4.75 -24.31
CA ALA A 9 -10.85 -3.78 -23.30
C ALA A 9 -10.17 -2.45 -23.62
N LEU A 10 -10.96 -1.40 -23.81
CA LEU A 10 -10.46 -0.04 -24.03
C LEU A 10 -10.53 0.72 -22.70
N ILE A 11 -9.37 1.09 -22.16
CA ILE A 11 -9.26 1.82 -20.90
C ILE A 11 -9.01 3.30 -21.21
N SER A 12 -9.90 4.17 -20.74
CA SER A 12 -9.74 5.62 -20.85
C SER A 12 -8.97 6.15 -19.64
N LEU A 13 -7.71 6.53 -19.84
CA LEU A 13 -6.90 7.19 -18.80
C LEU A 13 -7.49 8.57 -18.42
N ASP A 14 -8.10 9.27 -19.38
CA ASP A 14 -8.74 10.58 -19.10
C ASP A 14 -9.94 10.43 -18.17
N ALA A 15 -10.74 9.37 -18.30
CA ALA A 15 -11.84 9.09 -17.38
C ALA A 15 -11.32 8.75 -15.97
N ILE A 16 -10.22 8.00 -15.87
CA ILE A 16 -9.58 7.70 -14.59
C ILE A 16 -9.01 8.99 -13.97
N ARG A 17 -8.31 9.82 -14.74
CA ARG A 17 -7.82 11.14 -14.32
C ARG A 17 -8.96 11.98 -13.75
N TYR A 18 -10.03 12.14 -14.50
CA TYR A 18 -11.22 12.87 -14.06
C TYR A 18 -11.76 12.35 -12.72
N ASN A 19 -11.86 11.04 -12.54
CA ASN A 19 -12.35 10.45 -11.30
C ASN A 19 -11.44 10.82 -10.10
N PHE A 20 -10.12 10.78 -10.26
CA PHE A 20 -9.18 11.19 -9.22
C PHE A 20 -9.29 12.67 -8.88
N GLU A 21 -9.49 13.53 -9.88
CA GLU A 21 -9.73 14.97 -9.67
C GLU A 21 -11.04 15.22 -8.91
N GLN A 22 -12.10 14.45 -9.19
CA GLN A 22 -13.34 14.56 -8.41
C GLN A 22 -13.16 14.05 -6.98
N MET A 23 -12.44 12.95 -6.76
CA MET A 23 -12.13 12.49 -5.41
C MET A 23 -11.34 13.54 -4.61
N LYS A 24 -10.36 14.21 -5.24
CA LYS A 24 -9.58 15.27 -4.60
C LYS A 24 -10.47 16.40 -4.07
N LYS A 25 -11.54 16.76 -4.77
CA LYS A 25 -12.48 17.80 -4.33
C LYS A 25 -13.29 17.43 -3.08
N ASN A 26 -13.40 16.12 -2.80
CA ASN A 26 -14.22 15.58 -1.70
C ASN A 26 -13.41 15.16 -0.47
N ILE A 27 -12.11 15.39 -0.45
CA ILE A 27 -11.25 15.09 0.70
C ILE A 27 -10.74 16.39 1.32
N LYS A 28 -10.42 16.35 2.63
CA LYS A 28 -9.88 17.50 3.37
C LYS A 28 -8.57 18.00 2.72
N GLU A 29 -8.33 19.28 2.80
CA GLU A 29 -7.04 19.86 2.41
C GLU A 29 -5.88 19.19 3.17
N GLY A 30 -4.76 18.98 2.50
CA GLY A 30 -3.60 18.27 3.06
C GLY A 30 -3.71 16.74 3.01
N THR A 31 -4.90 16.17 2.81
CA THR A 31 -5.06 14.71 2.67
C THR A 31 -4.41 14.24 1.36
N LYS A 32 -3.64 13.15 1.45
CA LYS A 32 -3.04 12.46 0.30
C LYS A 32 -3.80 11.18 -0.01
N ILE A 33 -3.74 10.74 -1.27
CA ILE A 33 -4.38 9.51 -1.74
C ILE A 33 -3.31 8.45 -2.01
N ILE A 34 -3.55 7.23 -1.55
CA ILE A 34 -2.84 6.02 -2.02
C ILE A 34 -3.74 5.35 -3.05
N ALA A 35 -3.29 5.28 -4.29
CA ALA A 35 -4.05 4.62 -5.36
C ALA A 35 -3.83 3.09 -5.29
N VAL A 36 -4.91 2.33 -5.04
CA VAL A 36 -4.86 0.86 -5.00
C VAL A 36 -4.91 0.32 -6.42
N ILE A 37 -3.77 -0.19 -6.90
CA ILE A 37 -3.59 -0.66 -8.29
C ILE A 37 -3.16 -2.14 -8.37
N LYS A 38 -3.51 -2.94 -7.35
CA LYS A 38 -3.31 -4.39 -7.34
C LYS A 38 -4.09 -5.08 -8.47
N ALA A 39 -3.74 -6.33 -8.77
CA ALA A 39 -4.33 -7.13 -9.86
C ALA A 39 -4.34 -6.36 -11.19
N ASP A 40 -3.18 -5.78 -11.55
CA ASP A 40 -3.00 -4.91 -12.72
C ASP A 40 -4.03 -3.77 -12.80
N ALA A 41 -4.19 -3.06 -11.67
CA ALA A 41 -5.23 -2.05 -11.46
C ALA A 41 -6.64 -2.60 -11.74
N TYR A 42 -6.94 -3.78 -11.21
CA TYR A 42 -8.19 -4.52 -11.46
C TYR A 42 -8.45 -4.75 -12.96
N GLY A 43 -7.39 -5.03 -13.72
CA GLY A 43 -7.43 -5.26 -15.16
C GLY A 43 -7.39 -4.00 -16.02
N HIS A 44 -7.16 -2.84 -15.42
CA HIS A 44 -7.11 -1.56 -16.17
C HIS A 44 -5.68 -1.15 -16.57
N GLY A 45 -4.65 -1.91 -16.16
CA GLY A 45 -3.26 -1.60 -16.44
C GLY A 45 -2.58 -0.75 -15.36
N ALA A 46 -1.88 -1.39 -14.42
CA ALA A 46 -1.28 -0.72 -13.28
C ALA A 46 -0.20 0.30 -13.68
N VAL A 47 0.69 -0.07 -14.60
CA VAL A 47 1.80 0.81 -15.02
C VAL A 47 1.33 2.08 -15.72
N PRO A 48 0.46 2.05 -16.74
CA PRO A 48 -0.07 3.27 -17.35
C PRO A 48 -0.78 4.19 -16.37
N ILE A 49 -1.58 3.61 -15.46
CA ILE A 49 -2.31 4.37 -14.44
C ILE A 49 -1.33 5.00 -13.45
N ALA A 50 -0.34 4.24 -12.94
CA ALA A 50 0.64 4.77 -12.02
C ALA A 50 1.43 5.94 -12.63
N ARG A 51 1.90 5.82 -13.88
CA ARG A 51 2.60 6.90 -14.58
C ARG A 51 1.76 8.16 -14.71
N MET A 52 0.49 8.04 -15.06
CA MET A 52 -0.43 9.17 -15.16
C MET A 52 -0.66 9.82 -13.79
N LEU A 53 -0.80 9.01 -12.73
CA LEU A 53 -1.08 9.51 -11.38
C LEU A 53 0.15 10.10 -10.68
N GLU A 54 1.38 9.77 -11.08
CA GLU A 54 2.60 10.38 -10.53
C GLU A 54 2.66 11.91 -10.76
N GLU A 55 1.94 12.42 -11.76
CA GLU A 55 1.86 13.86 -12.07
C GLU A 55 1.13 14.66 -10.98
N PHE A 56 0.28 14.01 -10.15
CA PHE A 56 -0.53 14.70 -9.16
C PHE A 56 0.14 14.79 -7.80
N ASP A 57 0.22 15.98 -7.24
CA ASP A 57 0.83 16.27 -5.94
C ASP A 57 0.08 15.63 -4.76
N TYR A 58 -1.23 15.41 -4.89
CA TYR A 58 -2.09 14.79 -3.88
C TYR A 58 -2.03 13.25 -3.88
N ILE A 59 -1.38 12.62 -4.83
CA ILE A 59 -1.08 11.19 -4.79
C ILE A 59 0.17 10.98 -3.95
N TRP A 60 0.03 10.31 -2.79
CA TRP A 60 1.17 9.93 -1.98
C TRP A 60 1.94 8.77 -2.62
N GLY A 61 1.22 7.77 -3.12
CA GLY A 61 1.82 6.58 -3.69
C GLY A 61 0.79 5.57 -4.15
N PHE A 62 1.24 4.33 -4.29
CA PHE A 62 0.46 3.23 -4.83
C PHE A 62 0.38 2.07 -3.86
N ALA A 63 -0.69 1.26 -3.95
CA ALA A 63 -0.80 0.04 -3.17
C ALA A 63 -0.99 -1.17 -4.09
N ALA A 64 -0.18 -2.20 -3.84
CA ALA A 64 -0.18 -3.50 -4.51
C ALA A 64 -0.62 -4.61 -3.54
N ALA A 65 -0.89 -5.82 -4.04
CA ALA A 65 -1.21 -6.97 -3.21
C ALA A 65 0.00 -7.88 -2.98
N THR A 66 0.95 -7.91 -3.92
CA THR A 66 2.08 -8.83 -3.91
C THR A 66 3.41 -8.12 -4.15
N ALA A 67 4.51 -8.79 -3.79
CA ALA A 67 5.86 -8.32 -4.06
C ALA A 67 6.11 -8.15 -5.56
N GLN A 68 5.65 -9.10 -6.37
CA GLN A 68 5.83 -9.07 -7.82
C GLN A 68 5.18 -7.86 -8.47
N GLU A 69 3.94 -7.49 -8.05
CA GLU A 69 3.26 -6.28 -8.54
C GLU A 69 4.02 -5.01 -8.16
N ALA A 70 4.49 -4.92 -6.91
CA ALA A 70 5.25 -3.77 -6.43
C ALA A 70 6.58 -3.61 -7.19
N LEU A 71 7.32 -4.71 -7.39
CA LEU A 71 8.58 -4.72 -8.13
C LEU A 71 8.37 -4.45 -9.63
N GLN A 72 7.24 -4.88 -10.21
CA GLN A 72 6.88 -4.53 -11.58
C GLN A 72 6.76 -3.01 -11.74
N LEU A 73 6.11 -2.33 -10.79
CA LEU A 73 5.99 -0.87 -10.80
C LEU A 73 7.37 -0.20 -10.70
N ARG A 74 8.25 -0.68 -9.81
CA ARG A 74 9.63 -0.16 -9.70
C ARG A 74 10.41 -0.33 -10.99
N ARG A 75 10.37 -1.53 -11.61
CA ARG A 75 11.02 -1.79 -12.92
C ARG A 75 10.46 -0.94 -14.04
N ALA A 76 9.20 -0.51 -13.94
CA ALA A 76 8.56 0.43 -14.86
C ALA A 76 8.96 1.90 -14.62
N GLY A 77 9.81 2.18 -13.61
CA GLY A 77 10.31 3.50 -13.29
C GLY A 77 9.40 4.33 -12.38
N ILE A 78 8.41 3.72 -11.74
CA ILE A 78 7.55 4.42 -10.77
C ILE A 78 8.39 4.79 -9.54
N THR A 79 8.41 6.07 -9.17
CA THR A 79 9.26 6.63 -8.12
C THR A 79 8.52 6.85 -6.80
N ARG A 80 7.22 7.13 -6.86
CA ARG A 80 6.40 7.34 -5.67
C ARG A 80 6.37 6.12 -4.74
N PRO A 81 6.08 6.31 -3.45
CA PRO A 81 5.95 5.21 -2.49
C PRO A 81 5.04 4.08 -3.01
N ILE A 82 5.46 2.83 -2.74
CA ILE A 82 4.65 1.65 -3.04
C ILE A 82 4.48 0.88 -1.73
N LEU A 83 3.24 0.54 -1.39
CA LEU A 83 2.85 -0.23 -0.22
C LEU A 83 2.26 -1.57 -0.65
N ILE A 84 2.73 -2.67 -0.07
CA ILE A 84 2.09 -3.98 -0.22
C ILE A 84 1.10 -4.16 0.93
N LEU A 85 -0.19 -4.33 0.57
CA LEU A 85 -1.29 -4.47 1.53
C LEU A 85 -1.46 -5.88 2.09
N GLY A 86 -0.87 -6.88 1.43
CA GLY A 86 -0.94 -8.29 1.81
C GLY A 86 0.28 -8.77 2.58
N LEU A 87 0.23 -10.03 2.98
CA LEU A 87 1.41 -10.73 3.52
C LEU A 87 2.42 -10.97 2.40
N VAL A 88 3.70 -10.86 2.74
CA VAL A 88 4.82 -11.04 1.81
C VAL A 88 5.65 -12.22 2.25
N PHE A 89 6.11 -13.06 1.31
CA PHE A 89 7.04 -14.13 1.59
C PHE A 89 8.45 -13.60 1.85
N GLU A 90 9.14 -14.21 2.79
CA GLU A 90 10.46 -13.79 3.29
C GLU A 90 11.52 -13.67 2.18
N GLU A 91 11.43 -14.49 1.15
CA GLU A 91 12.33 -14.49 -0.01
C GLU A 91 12.40 -13.15 -0.76
N TYR A 92 11.34 -12.30 -0.65
CA TYR A 92 11.29 -10.98 -1.28
C TYR A 92 11.81 -9.85 -0.40
N TYR A 93 11.99 -10.07 0.90
CA TYR A 93 12.24 -8.98 1.86
C TYR A 93 13.43 -8.11 1.49
N LYS A 94 14.55 -8.74 1.09
CA LYS A 94 15.75 -8.01 0.69
C LYS A 94 15.51 -7.15 -0.55
N GLU A 95 14.92 -7.73 -1.62
CA GLU A 95 14.61 -6.99 -2.86
C GLU A 95 13.62 -5.84 -2.61
N LEU A 96 12.66 -6.02 -1.70
CA LEU A 96 11.73 -4.95 -1.30
C LEU A 96 12.45 -3.81 -0.56
N ALA A 97 13.34 -4.12 0.37
CA ALA A 97 14.15 -3.12 1.05
C ALA A 97 15.07 -2.35 0.07
N GLU A 98 15.75 -3.06 -0.83
CA GLU A 98 16.60 -2.46 -1.87
C GLU A 98 15.83 -1.48 -2.77
N ASN A 99 14.55 -1.74 -3.01
CA ASN A 99 13.69 -0.95 -3.88
C ASN A 99 12.76 0.02 -3.14
N ASP A 100 12.98 0.27 -1.84
CA ASP A 100 12.19 1.18 -1.01
C ASP A 100 10.67 0.89 -1.13
N VAL A 101 10.29 -0.40 -1.07
CA VAL A 101 8.89 -0.86 -1.07
C VAL A 101 8.44 -1.09 0.37
N ARG A 102 7.28 -0.52 0.72
CA ARG A 102 6.68 -0.63 2.06
C ARG A 102 5.91 -1.93 2.21
N MET A 103 5.97 -2.50 3.40
CA MET A 103 5.18 -3.68 3.76
C MET A 103 4.17 -3.34 4.86
N ALA A 104 2.96 -3.89 4.74
CA ALA A 104 2.05 -3.96 5.88
C ALA A 104 2.55 -5.04 6.85
N VAL A 105 2.71 -4.69 8.11
CA VAL A 105 3.20 -5.58 9.17
C VAL A 105 2.17 -5.68 10.29
N CYS A 106 1.92 -6.91 10.76
CA CYS A 106 0.94 -7.22 11.79
C CYS A 106 1.45 -8.15 12.91
N ASP A 107 2.76 -8.41 12.95
CA ASP A 107 3.42 -9.19 13.99
C ASP A 107 4.92 -8.85 14.09
N TYR A 108 5.50 -9.12 15.26
CA TYR A 108 6.91 -8.85 15.54
C TYR A 108 7.87 -9.70 14.70
N GLU A 109 7.52 -10.97 14.45
CA GLU A 109 8.43 -11.89 13.75
C GLU A 109 8.64 -11.46 12.29
N THR A 110 7.58 -11.04 11.61
CA THR A 110 7.67 -10.44 10.26
C THR A 110 8.55 -9.20 10.26
N ALA A 111 8.35 -8.27 11.20
CA ALA A 111 9.18 -7.07 11.32
C ALA A 111 10.65 -7.40 11.58
N ARG A 112 10.93 -8.37 12.48
CA ARG A 112 12.27 -8.81 12.84
C ARG A 112 13.03 -9.40 11.63
N LYS A 113 12.34 -10.22 10.83
CA LYS A 113 12.92 -10.80 9.62
C LYS A 113 13.18 -9.73 8.56
N PHE A 114 12.24 -8.79 8.39
CA PHE A 114 12.42 -7.67 7.47
C PHE A 114 13.56 -6.75 7.91
N ASN A 115 13.71 -6.52 9.23
CA ASN A 115 14.86 -5.79 9.78
C ASN A 115 16.20 -6.38 9.37
N LYS A 116 16.33 -7.72 9.44
CA LYS A 116 17.54 -8.43 9.00
C LYS A 116 17.79 -8.26 7.51
N ALA A 117 16.75 -8.43 6.69
CA ALA A 117 16.84 -8.26 5.25
C ALA A 117 17.19 -6.81 4.84
N ALA A 118 16.68 -5.82 5.56
CA ALA A 118 17.01 -4.41 5.37
C ALA A 118 18.46 -4.10 5.73
N GLU A 119 18.99 -4.71 6.83
CA GLU A 119 20.41 -4.63 7.19
C GLU A 119 21.29 -5.19 6.08
N GLU A 120 20.96 -6.39 5.55
CA GLU A 120 21.68 -7.02 4.43
C GLU A 120 21.62 -6.21 3.13
N ALA A 121 20.54 -5.44 2.94
CA ALA A 121 20.37 -4.51 1.82
C ALA A 121 21.10 -3.16 2.03
N GLY A 122 21.60 -2.89 3.24
CA GLY A 122 22.17 -1.58 3.60
C GLY A 122 21.16 -0.44 3.59
N LYS A 123 19.88 -0.74 3.85
CA LYS A 123 18.74 0.17 3.76
C LYS A 123 17.92 0.17 5.04
N LYS A 124 16.94 1.08 5.12
CA LYS A 124 15.84 0.98 6.09
C LYS A 124 14.67 0.20 5.49
N GLY A 125 14.15 -0.75 6.25
CA GLY A 125 12.91 -1.44 5.92
C GLY A 125 11.71 -0.56 6.29
N LEU A 126 11.01 -0.02 5.31
CA LEU A 126 9.86 0.86 5.52
C LEU A 126 8.61 0.03 5.76
N ILE A 127 7.91 0.25 6.86
CA ILE A 127 6.73 -0.52 7.23
C ILE A 127 5.54 0.36 7.61
N HIS A 128 4.33 -0.17 7.33
CA HIS A 128 3.08 0.33 7.87
C HIS A 128 2.52 -0.70 8.86
N LEU A 129 2.29 -0.30 10.10
CA LEU A 129 1.67 -1.17 11.10
C LEU A 129 0.17 -1.30 10.80
N ALA A 130 -0.26 -2.52 10.49
CA ALA A 130 -1.67 -2.79 10.25
C ALA A 130 -2.40 -3.03 11.57
N ALA A 131 -3.50 -2.31 11.80
CA ALA A 131 -4.41 -2.53 12.93
C ALA A 131 -5.73 -3.15 12.45
N ASP A 132 -6.17 -4.20 13.12
CA ASP A 132 -7.45 -4.84 12.87
C ASP A 132 -8.56 -4.08 13.60
N THR A 133 -9.39 -3.38 12.84
CA THR A 133 -10.53 -2.61 13.34
C THR A 133 -11.85 -3.36 13.21
N GLY A 134 -11.82 -4.69 13.17
CA GLY A 134 -13.00 -5.56 13.10
C GLY A 134 -13.17 -6.32 11.79
N MET A 135 -12.32 -6.07 10.78
CA MET A 135 -12.34 -6.84 9.53
C MET A 135 -11.76 -8.26 9.69
N THR A 136 -10.96 -8.49 10.73
CA THR A 136 -10.39 -9.78 11.15
C THR A 136 -9.62 -10.54 10.05
N ARG A 137 -8.98 -9.82 9.17
CA ARG A 137 -8.16 -10.38 8.09
C ARG A 137 -6.67 -10.37 8.41
N ILE A 138 -6.13 -9.20 8.70
CA ILE A 138 -4.75 -8.95 9.14
C ILE A 138 -4.77 -7.75 10.09
N GLY A 139 -3.80 -7.67 10.97
CA GLY A 139 -3.60 -6.49 11.82
C GLY A 139 -3.45 -6.85 13.29
N PHE A 140 -2.79 -5.96 14.02
CA PHE A 140 -2.74 -5.99 15.47
C PHE A 140 -4.14 -5.78 16.04
N LYS A 141 -4.52 -6.60 17.00
CA LYS A 141 -5.77 -6.45 17.73
C LYS A 141 -5.62 -5.42 18.84
N ASP A 142 -6.71 -4.79 19.26
CA ASP A 142 -6.73 -3.87 20.40
C ASP A 142 -6.58 -4.65 21.71
N ARG A 143 -5.31 -4.86 22.13
CA ARG A 143 -4.94 -5.58 23.36
C ARG A 143 -3.50 -5.25 23.77
N GLU A 144 -3.16 -5.45 25.05
CA GLU A 144 -1.85 -5.08 25.62
C GLU A 144 -0.69 -5.82 24.94
N GLU A 145 -0.86 -7.10 24.60
CA GLU A 145 0.19 -7.88 23.92
C GLU A 145 0.58 -7.27 22.57
N SER A 146 -0.39 -6.68 21.85
CA SER A 146 -0.11 -5.98 20.58
C SER A 146 0.72 -4.72 20.81
N LEU A 147 0.47 -3.97 21.88
CA LEU A 147 1.27 -2.80 22.23
C LEU A 147 2.71 -3.18 22.57
N GLU A 148 2.91 -4.29 23.27
CA GLU A 148 4.22 -4.82 23.58
C GLU A 148 5.00 -5.19 22.32
N GLU A 149 4.35 -5.91 21.37
CA GLU A 149 4.96 -6.24 20.08
C GLU A 149 5.33 -4.97 19.28
N ILE A 150 4.44 -3.98 19.24
CA ILE A 150 4.69 -2.70 18.54
C ILE A 150 5.89 -1.97 19.16
N ARG A 151 6.03 -1.94 20.50
CA ARG A 151 7.22 -1.36 21.16
C ARG A 151 8.50 -2.07 20.76
N ARG A 152 8.47 -3.40 20.67
CA ARG A 152 9.62 -4.20 20.21
C ARG A 152 9.95 -3.93 18.75
N ILE A 153 8.95 -3.76 17.88
CA ILE A 153 9.15 -3.39 16.48
C ILE A 153 9.77 -2.01 16.36
N ALA A 154 9.31 -1.04 17.14
CA ALA A 154 9.86 0.32 17.16
C ALA A 154 11.32 0.39 17.62
N ALA A 155 11.80 -0.63 18.35
CA ALA A 155 13.18 -0.74 18.78
C ALA A 155 14.11 -1.41 17.75
N LEU A 156 13.58 -1.92 16.61
CA LEU A 156 14.38 -2.55 15.56
C LEU A 156 15.23 -1.51 14.81
N PRO A 157 16.55 -1.70 14.71
CA PRO A 157 17.47 -0.65 14.24
C PRO A 157 17.35 -0.37 12.74
N ASN A 158 16.93 -1.33 11.92
CA ASN A 158 16.88 -1.18 10.46
C ASN A 158 15.44 -1.15 9.92
N VAL A 159 14.44 -0.96 10.78
CA VAL A 159 13.03 -0.78 10.39
C VAL A 159 12.60 0.64 10.72
N GLU A 160 11.78 1.22 9.88
CA GLU A 160 11.14 2.51 10.08
C GLU A 160 9.63 2.37 9.96
N ILE A 161 8.91 2.73 11.02
CA ILE A 161 7.45 2.78 11.05
C ILE A 161 7.01 4.12 10.48
N GLU A 162 6.48 4.13 9.25
CA GLU A 162 6.01 5.37 8.61
C GLU A 162 4.56 5.70 9.00
N VAL A 163 3.67 4.71 9.03
CA VAL A 163 2.22 4.92 9.13
C VAL A 163 1.54 3.78 9.90
N TYR A 164 0.39 4.08 10.51
CA TYR A 164 -0.58 3.09 10.96
C TYR A 164 -1.63 2.88 9.87
N LEU A 165 -1.77 1.63 9.41
CA LEU A 165 -2.74 1.22 8.39
C LEU A 165 -4.01 0.70 9.07
N LEU A 166 -5.13 1.39 8.85
CA LEU A 166 -6.45 0.98 9.36
C LEU A 166 -7.33 0.55 8.20
N ILE A 167 -8.02 -0.60 8.34
CA ILE A 167 -9.06 -1.04 7.42
C ILE A 167 -10.39 -1.03 8.17
N LEU A 168 -11.21 -0.02 7.89
CA LEU A 168 -12.49 0.16 8.58
C LEU A 168 -13.54 -0.79 8.02
N GLN A 169 -14.16 -1.58 8.89
CA GLN A 169 -15.20 -2.54 8.52
C GLN A 169 -16.54 -1.88 8.17
N GLU A 170 -16.87 -0.76 8.82
CA GLU A 170 -18.21 -0.16 8.79
C GLU A 170 -18.53 0.76 7.60
N GLN A 171 -17.65 0.89 6.61
CA GLN A 171 -17.95 1.73 5.44
C GLN A 171 -19.16 1.26 4.61
N MET A 172 -19.68 0.06 4.88
CA MET A 172 -20.82 -0.55 4.17
C MET A 172 -22.16 -0.41 4.92
N ASN A 173 -22.17 0.04 6.17
CA ASN A 173 -23.40 0.23 6.96
C ASN A 173 -23.88 1.68 6.84
N THR A 174 -24.85 1.93 5.96
CA THR A 174 -25.47 3.24 5.71
C THR A 174 -26.30 3.78 6.88
N THR A 175 -26.42 3.04 7.99
CA THR A 175 -27.22 3.41 9.16
C THR A 175 -26.42 3.88 10.39
N ALA A 176 -25.08 3.81 10.36
CA ALA A 176 -24.26 4.36 11.44
C ALA A 176 -24.18 5.90 11.36
N PRO A 177 -24.34 6.63 12.46
CA PRO A 177 -24.17 8.06 12.44
C PRO A 177 -22.73 8.43 12.08
N ARG A 178 -22.56 9.39 11.16
CA ARG A 178 -21.26 9.88 10.68
C ARG A 178 -20.51 10.66 11.78
N GLN A 179 -20.03 9.97 12.82
CA GLN A 179 -19.34 10.61 13.96
C GLN A 179 -17.79 10.63 13.85
N TRP A 180 -17.19 10.18 12.73
CA TRP A 180 -15.75 10.02 12.65
C TRP A 180 -14.98 11.16 11.97
N PHE A 181 -15.64 12.30 11.69
CA PHE A 181 -15.00 13.48 11.06
C PHE A 181 -15.44 14.81 11.72
N SER A 182 -15.31 14.89 13.03
CA SER A 182 -15.38 16.19 13.75
C SER A 182 -14.03 16.53 14.36
#